data_852173955df5d1ed08fe6e7d27731392
#
_entry.id   852173955df5d1ed08fe6e7d27731392
#
_cell.length_a   1.000
_cell.length_b   1.000
_cell.length_c   1.000
_cell.angle_alpha   90.00
_cell.angle_beta   90.00
_cell.angle_gamma   90.00
#
_symmetry.space_group_name_H-M   'P 1'
#
loop_
_entity.id
_entity.type
_entity.pdbx_description
1 polymer ?
#
loop_
_entity_poly.entity_id
_entity_poly.type
_entity_poly.pdbx_seq_one_letter_code
_entity_poly.pdbx_strand_id
1 'polypeptide(L)'
;MWYQEGMTRVNMAVGSAHQNPDGTNVVSASGLLNDGSDTVRVIAADMTLDRISVIVNSFIEMHDAEAFLVDKDSSVILASRDSDLISKTLGADGQSAFYKDVEKKVSGKSYDFCTLDGNMTVFKEVNGTNWLLVSYVPTNVVLADLVGLRNLMIIFSIISILVLCVLIERVTHVVIRPVKEMTRVITSMASGDFTVSMKVKGNDEIAVMGRS
;
A
#
# COMPACT_ATOMS: atom_id res chain seq x y z
N MET A 1 -1.44 -37.32 -18.77
CA MET A 1 -0.52 -36.33 -18.23
C MET A 1 -0.18 -36.63 -16.77
N TRP A 2 -1.10 -36.59 -15.84
CA TRP A 2 -0.90 -36.85 -14.39
C TRP A 2 -0.25 -38.23 -14.06
N TYR A 3 -0.56 -39.27 -14.83
CA TYR A 3 -0.01 -40.62 -14.65
C TYR A 3 1.49 -40.66 -14.95
N GLN A 4 1.92 -40.05 -16.05
CA GLN A 4 3.35 -40.00 -16.40
C GLN A 4 4.14 -39.16 -15.37
N GLU A 5 3.58 -38.04 -14.92
CA GLU A 5 4.17 -37.22 -13.86
C GLU A 5 4.25 -38.01 -12.54
N GLY A 6 3.17 -38.73 -12.17
CA GLY A 6 3.13 -39.56 -10.96
C GLY A 6 4.15 -40.69 -10.96
N MET A 7 4.43 -41.28 -12.11
CA MET A 7 5.43 -42.35 -12.28
C MET A 7 6.86 -41.88 -11.94
N THR A 8 7.15 -40.61 -12.06
CA THR A 8 8.47 -40.03 -11.79
C THR A 8 8.62 -39.49 -10.37
N ARG A 9 7.55 -39.52 -9.56
CA ARG A 9 7.49 -38.87 -8.24
C ARG A 9 7.31 -39.89 -7.12
N VAL A 10 8.29 -40.00 -6.25
CA VAL A 10 8.22 -40.86 -5.06
C VAL A 10 7.18 -40.36 -4.06
N ASN A 11 7.03 -39.02 -3.93
CA ASN A 11 6.03 -38.40 -3.07
C ASN A 11 4.97 -37.69 -3.94
N MET A 12 3.77 -37.57 -3.40
CA MET A 12 2.73 -36.76 -4.07
C MET A 12 3.22 -35.34 -4.27
N ALA A 13 3.13 -34.87 -5.51
CA ALA A 13 3.41 -33.49 -5.86
C ALA A 13 2.37 -32.99 -6.88
N VAL A 14 2.15 -31.67 -6.85
CA VAL A 14 1.22 -31.00 -7.76
C VAL A 14 1.84 -30.96 -9.16
N GLY A 15 1.06 -31.35 -10.16
CA GLY A 15 1.42 -31.28 -11.57
C GLY A 15 0.97 -30.01 -12.27
N SER A 16 1.10 -30.03 -13.58
CA SER A 16 0.65 -28.92 -14.43
C SER A 16 -0.87 -28.90 -14.58
N ALA A 17 -1.43 -27.70 -14.75
CA ALA A 17 -2.85 -27.55 -15.06
C ALA A 17 -3.17 -28.18 -16.42
N HIS A 18 -4.31 -28.86 -16.51
CA HIS A 18 -4.79 -29.49 -17.74
C HIS A 18 -6.31 -29.56 -17.77
N GLN A 19 -6.85 -29.85 -18.93
CA GLN A 19 -8.28 -30.01 -19.10
C GLN A 19 -8.65 -31.50 -19.12
N ASN A 20 -9.62 -31.86 -18.31
CA ASN A 20 -10.21 -33.18 -18.30
C ASN A 20 -11.10 -33.40 -19.55
N PRO A 21 -11.44 -34.66 -19.91
CA PRO A 21 -12.31 -34.96 -21.04
C PRO A 21 -13.73 -34.35 -20.98
N ASP A 22 -14.18 -33.99 -19.79
CA ASP A 22 -15.45 -33.31 -19.54
C ASP A 22 -15.38 -31.78 -19.75
N GLY A 23 -14.19 -31.25 -20.11
CA GLY A 23 -13.94 -29.84 -20.30
C GLY A 23 -13.55 -29.08 -19.02
N THR A 24 -13.49 -29.74 -17.87
CA THR A 24 -13.12 -29.12 -16.59
C THR A 24 -11.63 -28.89 -16.50
N ASN A 25 -11.22 -27.66 -16.17
CA ASN A 25 -9.82 -27.34 -15.90
C ASN A 25 -9.42 -27.78 -14.49
N VAL A 26 -8.40 -28.61 -14.39
CA VAL A 26 -7.94 -29.18 -13.13
C VAL A 26 -6.44 -29.13 -12.99
N VAL A 27 -5.99 -29.28 -11.75
CA VAL A 27 -4.63 -29.60 -11.39
C VAL A 27 -4.66 -30.92 -10.63
N SER A 28 -3.79 -31.86 -11.02
CA SER A 28 -3.68 -33.15 -10.35
C SER A 28 -2.44 -33.18 -9.46
N ALA A 29 -2.63 -33.55 -8.19
CA ALA A 29 -1.55 -34.01 -7.35
C ALA A 29 -1.37 -35.53 -7.56
N SER A 30 -0.19 -35.97 -7.97
CA SER A 30 0.08 -37.37 -8.26
C SER A 30 1.42 -37.84 -7.70
N GLY A 31 1.52 -39.13 -7.44
CA GLY A 31 2.74 -39.78 -6.94
C GLY A 31 2.62 -41.29 -6.90
N LEU A 32 3.75 -41.95 -6.68
CA LEU A 32 3.81 -43.41 -6.55
C LEU A 32 3.12 -43.84 -5.24
N LEU A 33 2.27 -44.86 -5.35
CA LEU A 33 1.73 -45.56 -4.18
C LEU A 33 2.66 -46.73 -3.83
N ASN A 34 3.32 -46.62 -2.68
CA ASN A 34 4.10 -47.70 -2.14
C ASN A 34 3.23 -48.54 -1.16
N ASP A 35 2.61 -49.57 -1.67
CA ASP A 35 1.77 -50.48 -0.89
C ASP A 35 2.49 -51.84 -0.57
N GLY A 36 3.80 -51.92 -0.87
CA GLY A 36 4.59 -53.10 -0.67
C GLY A 36 4.35 -54.23 -1.71
N SER A 37 3.58 -53.96 -2.77
CA SER A 37 3.37 -54.88 -3.88
C SER A 37 4.45 -54.72 -4.96
N ASP A 38 4.68 -55.78 -5.75
CA ASP A 38 5.61 -55.74 -6.90
C ASP A 38 5.04 -54.93 -8.09
N THR A 39 3.83 -54.38 -7.97
CA THR A 39 3.18 -53.60 -9.00
C THR A 39 3.32 -52.09 -8.76
N VAL A 40 3.85 -51.40 -9.75
CA VAL A 40 3.92 -49.91 -9.70
C VAL A 40 2.52 -49.34 -9.85
N ARG A 41 2.07 -48.60 -8.85
CA ARG A 41 0.76 -47.93 -8.85
C ARG A 41 0.95 -46.41 -8.64
N VAL A 42 0.13 -45.64 -9.31
CA VAL A 42 0.10 -44.18 -9.16
C VAL A 42 -1.24 -43.78 -8.54
N ILE A 43 -1.16 -43.00 -7.49
CA ILE A 43 -2.32 -42.32 -6.92
C ILE A 43 -2.37 -40.87 -7.41
N ALA A 44 -3.55 -40.38 -7.73
CA ALA A 44 -3.77 -38.98 -8.09
C ALA A 44 -5.05 -38.44 -7.45
N ALA A 45 -5.04 -37.15 -7.17
CA ALA A 45 -6.20 -36.40 -6.71
C ALA A 45 -6.31 -35.09 -7.53
N ASP A 46 -7.48 -34.85 -8.09
CA ASP A 46 -7.75 -33.67 -8.91
C ASP A 46 -8.42 -32.57 -8.07
N MET A 47 -7.99 -31.34 -8.32
CA MET A 47 -8.63 -30.14 -7.81
C MET A 47 -8.97 -29.23 -8.98
N THR A 48 -10.23 -28.75 -9.06
CA THR A 48 -10.65 -27.83 -10.09
C THR A 48 -10.05 -26.45 -9.88
N LEU A 49 -9.70 -25.74 -10.98
CA LEU A 49 -9.16 -24.39 -10.90
C LEU A 49 -10.17 -23.41 -10.29
N ASP A 50 -11.46 -23.62 -10.51
CA ASP A 50 -12.53 -22.82 -9.87
C ASP A 50 -12.48 -22.93 -8.34
N ARG A 51 -12.24 -24.13 -7.82
CA ARG A 51 -12.14 -24.34 -6.38
C ARG A 51 -10.89 -23.68 -5.80
N ILE A 52 -9.79 -23.72 -6.52
CA ILE A 52 -8.57 -22.98 -6.14
C ILE A 52 -8.85 -21.47 -6.14
N SER A 53 -9.56 -20.96 -7.13
CA SER A 53 -9.95 -19.54 -7.22
C SER A 53 -10.81 -19.10 -6.02
N VAL A 54 -11.77 -19.92 -5.59
CA VAL A 54 -12.57 -19.64 -4.39
C VAL A 54 -11.68 -19.55 -3.15
N ILE A 55 -10.73 -20.47 -3.00
CA ILE A 55 -9.80 -20.48 -1.87
C ILE A 55 -8.91 -19.22 -1.89
N VAL A 56 -8.29 -18.91 -3.03
CA VAL A 56 -7.42 -17.72 -3.16
C VAL A 56 -8.19 -16.44 -2.82
N ASN A 57 -9.40 -16.30 -3.35
CA ASN A 57 -10.22 -15.11 -3.12
C ASN A 57 -10.75 -15.00 -1.68
N SER A 58 -10.92 -16.12 -0.96
CA SER A 58 -11.39 -16.12 0.44
C SER A 58 -10.39 -15.51 1.42
N PHE A 59 -9.11 -15.44 1.07
CA PHE A 59 -8.06 -14.82 1.88
C PHE A 59 -7.89 -13.32 1.67
N ILE A 60 -8.64 -12.73 0.72
CA ILE A 60 -8.55 -11.30 0.42
C ILE A 60 -9.55 -10.55 1.31
N GLU A 61 -9.06 -9.92 2.36
CA GLU A 61 -9.89 -9.16 3.31
C GLU A 61 -10.13 -7.70 2.85
N MET A 62 -9.21 -7.12 2.08
CA MET A 62 -9.35 -5.76 1.57
C MET A 62 -10.32 -5.72 0.39
N HIS A 63 -11.29 -4.82 0.44
CA HIS A 63 -12.35 -4.72 -0.57
C HIS A 63 -11.84 -4.50 -2.00
N ASP A 64 -10.80 -3.70 -2.16
CA ASP A 64 -10.23 -3.32 -3.46
C ASP A 64 -8.93 -4.06 -3.80
N ALA A 65 -8.53 -5.03 -2.97
CA ALA A 65 -7.39 -5.89 -3.27
C ALA A 65 -7.85 -7.08 -4.12
N GLU A 66 -7.00 -7.49 -5.01
CA GLU A 66 -7.20 -8.66 -5.84
C GLU A 66 -5.97 -9.57 -5.79
N ALA A 67 -6.18 -10.85 -6.06
CA ALA A 67 -5.10 -11.80 -6.22
C ALA A 67 -5.42 -12.81 -7.32
N PHE A 68 -4.36 -13.32 -7.92
CA PHE A 68 -4.42 -14.46 -8.81
C PHE A 68 -3.23 -15.38 -8.62
N LEU A 69 -3.38 -16.61 -9.03
CA LEU A 69 -2.36 -17.64 -8.94
C LEU A 69 -1.86 -17.96 -10.34
N VAL A 70 -0.56 -18.03 -10.53
CA VAL A 70 0.07 -18.35 -11.81
C VAL A 70 1.07 -19.49 -11.65
N ASP A 71 1.13 -20.37 -12.62
CA ASP A 71 2.19 -21.37 -12.76
C ASP A 71 3.45 -20.70 -13.32
N LYS A 72 4.58 -20.86 -12.62
CA LYS A 72 5.84 -20.14 -12.97
C LYS A 72 6.48 -20.63 -14.26
N ASP A 73 6.25 -21.88 -14.64
CA ASP A 73 6.89 -22.46 -15.84
C ASP A 73 6.06 -22.20 -17.08
N SER A 74 4.74 -22.37 -17.02
CA SER A 74 3.85 -22.21 -18.14
C SER A 74 3.29 -20.79 -18.29
N SER A 75 3.43 -19.95 -17.23
CA SER A 75 2.79 -18.63 -17.12
C SER A 75 1.27 -18.69 -17.25
N VAL A 76 0.64 -19.83 -17.00
CA VAL A 76 -0.82 -19.99 -17.04
C VAL A 76 -1.44 -19.53 -15.74
N ILE A 77 -2.51 -18.74 -15.83
CA ILE A 77 -3.29 -18.30 -14.69
C ILE A 77 -4.17 -19.45 -14.20
N LEU A 78 -3.89 -19.91 -12.98
CA LEU A 78 -4.57 -21.05 -12.35
C LEU A 78 -5.81 -20.65 -11.58
N ALA A 79 -5.81 -19.45 -11.00
CA ALA A 79 -6.89 -18.92 -10.21
C ALA A 79 -6.94 -17.40 -10.34
N SER A 80 -8.14 -16.85 -10.44
CA SER A 80 -8.38 -15.41 -10.49
C SER A 80 -9.81 -15.14 -10.00
N ARG A 81 -10.06 -13.90 -9.57
CA ARG A 81 -11.44 -13.42 -9.33
C ARG A 81 -12.20 -13.28 -10.64
N ASP A 82 -11.51 -12.88 -11.70
CA ASP A 82 -12.05 -12.87 -13.05
C ASP A 82 -11.90 -14.27 -13.67
N SER A 83 -13.01 -14.98 -13.84
CA SER A 83 -13.06 -16.33 -14.41
C SER A 83 -12.56 -16.37 -15.85
N ASP A 84 -12.67 -15.26 -16.58
CA ASP A 84 -12.23 -15.18 -17.98
C ASP A 84 -10.72 -15.23 -18.14
N LEU A 85 -9.97 -14.99 -17.06
CA LEU A 85 -8.51 -15.08 -17.05
C LEU A 85 -8.00 -16.49 -16.73
N ILE A 86 -8.81 -17.35 -16.12
CA ILE A 86 -8.42 -18.71 -15.74
C ILE A 86 -8.06 -19.52 -16.99
N SER A 87 -6.99 -20.27 -16.93
CA SER A 87 -6.40 -21.06 -18.02
C SER A 87 -5.81 -20.24 -19.17
N LYS A 88 -5.80 -18.90 -19.10
CA LYS A 88 -5.09 -18.07 -20.07
C LYS A 88 -3.64 -17.87 -19.68
N THR A 89 -2.78 -17.69 -20.67
CA THR A 89 -1.38 -17.32 -20.44
C THR A 89 -1.31 -15.86 -20.00
N LEU A 90 -0.50 -15.60 -19.00
CA LEU A 90 -0.22 -14.27 -18.49
C LEU A 90 0.46 -13.41 -19.57
N GLY A 91 0.02 -12.19 -19.74
CA GLY A 91 0.54 -11.27 -20.77
C GLY A 91 0.01 -11.50 -22.19
N ALA A 92 -0.98 -12.39 -22.36
CA ALA A 92 -1.61 -12.66 -23.67
C ALA A 92 -2.25 -11.40 -24.29
N ASP A 93 -2.43 -11.43 -25.60
CA ASP A 93 -3.09 -10.33 -26.33
C ASP A 93 -4.50 -10.08 -25.81
N GLY A 94 -4.82 -8.80 -25.61
CA GLY A 94 -6.10 -8.36 -25.04
C GLY A 94 -6.10 -8.19 -23.52
N GLN A 95 -5.07 -8.64 -22.81
CA GLN A 95 -4.90 -8.35 -21.39
C GLN A 95 -4.35 -6.92 -21.15
N SER A 96 -4.61 -6.36 -19.96
CA SER A 96 -4.12 -5.03 -19.58
C SER A 96 -2.59 -4.97 -19.47
N ALA A 97 -2.03 -3.75 -19.46
CA ALA A 97 -0.61 -3.53 -19.29
C ALA A 97 -0.07 -4.15 -18.00
N PHE A 98 -0.87 -4.16 -16.94
CA PHE A 98 -0.55 -4.78 -15.67
C PHE A 98 -0.13 -6.26 -15.81
N TYR A 99 -0.94 -7.09 -16.50
CA TYR A 99 -0.62 -8.52 -16.67
C TYR A 99 0.63 -8.74 -17.53
N LYS A 100 0.91 -7.87 -18.50
CA LYS A 100 2.15 -7.91 -19.30
C LYS A 100 3.38 -7.58 -18.47
N ASP A 101 3.26 -6.63 -17.54
CA ASP A 101 4.36 -6.27 -16.65
C ASP A 101 4.58 -7.34 -15.57
N VAL A 102 3.51 -7.96 -15.06
CA VAL A 102 3.62 -9.12 -14.18
C VAL A 102 4.29 -10.30 -14.90
N GLU A 103 3.95 -10.57 -16.15
CA GLU A 103 4.58 -11.62 -16.96
C GLU A 103 6.09 -11.42 -17.06
N LYS A 104 6.57 -10.20 -17.34
CA LYS A 104 8.01 -9.87 -17.36
C LYS A 104 8.68 -10.17 -16.01
N LYS A 105 7.98 -9.92 -14.89
CA LYS A 105 8.49 -10.22 -13.55
C LYS A 105 8.58 -11.72 -13.30
N VAL A 106 7.55 -12.47 -13.69
CA VAL A 106 7.52 -13.93 -13.58
C VAL A 106 8.62 -14.57 -14.41
N SER A 107 8.74 -14.21 -15.68
CA SER A 107 9.79 -14.68 -16.58
C SER A 107 11.20 -14.29 -16.13
N GLY A 108 11.36 -13.09 -15.55
CA GLY A 108 12.61 -12.61 -14.99
C GLY A 108 12.92 -13.13 -13.58
N LYS A 109 12.03 -13.93 -12.97
CA LYS A 109 12.14 -14.45 -11.59
C LYS A 109 12.42 -13.37 -10.54
N SER A 110 11.82 -12.18 -10.72
CA SER A 110 11.98 -11.02 -9.84
C SER A 110 10.69 -10.81 -9.05
N TYR A 111 10.64 -11.33 -7.84
CA TYR A 111 9.44 -11.39 -6.99
C TYR A 111 9.45 -10.35 -5.86
N ASP A 112 10.20 -9.27 -6.02
CA ASP A 112 10.22 -8.18 -5.07
C ASP A 112 8.93 -7.35 -5.14
N PHE A 113 8.57 -6.75 -4.00
CA PHE A 113 7.50 -5.76 -3.96
C PHE A 113 7.75 -4.64 -4.98
N CYS A 114 6.76 -4.34 -5.80
CA CYS A 114 6.86 -3.25 -6.78
C CYS A 114 5.49 -2.65 -7.11
N THR A 115 5.52 -1.51 -7.75
CA THR A 115 4.31 -0.89 -8.32
C THR A 115 4.30 -1.14 -9.82
N LEU A 116 3.25 -1.80 -10.32
CA LEU A 116 3.05 -2.11 -11.73
C LEU A 116 1.73 -1.49 -12.20
N ASP A 117 1.77 -0.71 -13.25
CA ASP A 117 0.59 -0.06 -13.85
C ASP A 117 -0.35 0.59 -12.79
N GLY A 118 0.25 1.31 -11.81
CA GLY A 118 -0.48 1.97 -10.73
C GLY A 118 -1.00 1.05 -9.62
N ASN A 119 -0.64 -0.24 -9.61
CA ASN A 119 -1.01 -1.20 -8.58
C ASN A 119 0.20 -1.59 -7.75
N MET A 120 0.09 -1.50 -6.44
CA MET A 120 1.06 -2.07 -5.50
C MET A 120 0.94 -3.58 -5.54
N THR A 121 2.01 -4.28 -5.91
CA THR A 121 2.01 -5.70 -6.22
C THR A 121 3.00 -6.46 -5.35
N VAL A 122 2.54 -7.56 -4.78
CA VAL A 122 3.31 -8.49 -3.95
C VAL A 122 3.28 -9.86 -4.59
N PHE A 123 4.43 -10.51 -4.62
CA PHE A 123 4.60 -11.86 -5.12
C PHE A 123 4.93 -12.80 -3.98
N LYS A 124 4.28 -13.96 -3.92
CA LYS A 124 4.53 -14.99 -2.91
C LYS A 124 4.57 -16.37 -3.55
N GLU A 125 5.70 -17.04 -3.43
CA GLU A 125 5.80 -18.44 -3.85
C GLU A 125 4.98 -19.36 -2.93
N VAL A 126 4.26 -20.29 -3.54
CA VAL A 126 3.49 -21.31 -2.81
C VAL A 126 4.37 -22.52 -2.58
N ASN A 127 4.74 -22.76 -1.34
CA ASN A 127 5.66 -23.84 -0.96
C ASN A 127 5.16 -25.21 -1.43
N GLY A 128 6.07 -26.02 -1.96
CA GLY A 128 5.76 -27.36 -2.43
C GLY A 128 5.07 -27.41 -3.79
N THR A 129 4.92 -26.28 -4.46
CA THR A 129 4.35 -26.16 -5.80
C THR A 129 5.22 -25.28 -6.69
N ASN A 130 4.92 -25.28 -7.99
CA ASN A 130 5.53 -24.33 -8.94
C ASN A 130 4.68 -23.06 -9.13
N TRP A 131 3.87 -22.72 -8.13
CA TRP A 131 2.91 -21.63 -8.20
C TRP A 131 3.40 -20.36 -7.55
N LEU A 132 2.97 -19.24 -8.12
CA LEU A 132 3.23 -17.91 -7.62
C LEU A 132 1.89 -17.22 -7.38
N LEU A 133 1.64 -16.82 -6.15
CA LEU A 133 0.53 -15.97 -5.79
C LEU A 133 0.94 -14.51 -6.04
N VAL A 134 0.16 -13.83 -6.86
CA VAL A 134 0.31 -12.40 -7.14
C VAL A 134 -0.87 -11.68 -6.52
N SER A 135 -0.60 -10.83 -5.54
CA SER A 135 -1.62 -9.99 -4.90
C SER A 135 -1.35 -8.53 -5.23
N TYR A 136 -2.39 -7.79 -5.55
CA TYR A 136 -2.25 -6.39 -5.92
C TYR A 136 -3.42 -5.55 -5.43
N VAL A 137 -3.14 -4.27 -5.25
CA VAL A 137 -4.12 -3.27 -4.82
C VAL A 137 -3.82 -1.94 -5.51
N PRO A 138 -4.84 -1.21 -6.00
CA PRO A 138 -4.62 0.10 -6.59
C PRO A 138 -3.95 1.06 -5.61
N THR A 139 -2.88 1.73 -6.04
CA THR A 139 -2.08 2.64 -5.21
C THR A 139 -2.93 3.78 -4.64
N ASN A 140 -3.91 4.28 -5.40
CA ASN A 140 -4.82 5.32 -4.95
C ASN A 140 -5.69 4.88 -3.77
N VAL A 141 -6.07 3.60 -3.69
CA VAL A 141 -6.84 3.05 -2.55
C VAL A 141 -5.97 3.02 -1.29
N VAL A 142 -4.75 2.49 -1.40
CA VAL A 142 -3.82 2.44 -0.27
C VAL A 142 -3.46 3.83 0.24
N LEU A 143 -3.32 4.80 -0.67
CA LEU A 143 -2.95 6.17 -0.32
C LEU A 143 -4.14 7.07 0.04
N ALA A 144 -5.39 6.64 -0.15
CA ALA A 144 -6.58 7.46 0.11
C ALA A 144 -6.62 7.99 1.55
N ASP A 145 -6.35 7.13 2.53
CA ASP A 145 -6.30 7.51 3.95
C ASP A 145 -5.14 8.47 4.25
N LEU A 146 -4.01 8.32 3.58
CA LEU A 146 -2.85 9.22 3.74
C LEU A 146 -3.13 10.61 3.16
N VAL A 147 -3.91 10.71 2.07
CA VAL A 147 -4.34 12.00 1.50
C VAL A 147 -5.23 12.75 2.50
N GLY A 148 -6.14 12.04 3.17
CA GLY A 148 -6.97 12.62 4.24
C GLY A 148 -6.13 13.19 5.38
N LEU A 149 -5.19 12.42 5.89
CA LEU A 149 -4.26 12.85 6.94
C LEU A 149 -3.40 14.04 6.51
N ARG A 150 -2.87 14.02 5.29
CA ARG A 150 -2.10 15.14 4.73
C ARG A 150 -2.91 16.42 4.71
N ASN A 151 -4.14 16.38 4.23
CA ASN A 151 -5.01 17.56 4.17
C ASN A 151 -5.33 18.11 5.56
N LEU A 152 -5.58 17.23 6.54
CA LEU A 152 -5.77 17.61 7.93
C LEU A 152 -4.52 18.32 8.49
N MET A 153 -3.32 17.78 8.26
CA MET A 153 -2.07 18.40 8.71
C MET A 153 -1.83 19.77 8.09
N ILE A 154 -2.18 19.96 6.82
CA ILE A 154 -2.10 21.26 6.14
C ILE A 154 -3.05 22.29 6.81
N ILE A 155 -4.29 21.90 7.10
CA ILE A 155 -5.26 22.77 7.78
C ILE A 155 -4.76 23.16 9.17
N PHE A 156 -4.27 22.21 9.97
CA PHE A 156 -3.68 22.50 11.29
C PHE A 156 -2.48 23.43 11.20
N SER A 157 -1.63 23.25 10.20
CA SER A 157 -0.47 24.13 9.98
C SER A 157 -0.89 25.58 9.69
N ILE A 158 -1.88 25.77 8.83
CA ILE A 158 -2.42 27.10 8.51
C ILE A 158 -3.02 27.76 9.75
N ILE A 159 -3.84 27.03 10.51
CA ILE A 159 -4.43 27.55 11.76
C ILE A 159 -3.35 27.93 12.75
N SER A 160 -2.32 27.09 12.94
CA SER A 160 -1.20 27.37 13.84
C SER A 160 -0.45 28.64 13.47
N ILE A 161 -0.19 28.86 12.18
CA ILE A 161 0.47 30.08 11.68
C ILE A 161 -0.40 31.31 11.95
N LEU A 162 -1.72 31.24 11.72
CA LEU A 162 -2.62 32.35 12.01
C LEU A 162 -2.65 32.72 13.48
N VAL A 163 -2.72 31.72 14.37
CA VAL A 163 -2.68 31.94 15.82
C VAL A 163 -1.35 32.60 16.22
N LEU A 164 -0.24 32.12 15.67
CA LEU A 164 1.08 32.69 15.95
C LEU A 164 1.17 34.16 15.49
N CYS A 165 0.67 34.48 14.30
CA CYS A 165 0.63 35.86 13.80
C CYS A 165 -0.19 36.76 14.72
N VAL A 166 -1.38 36.34 15.17
CA VAL A 166 -2.21 37.08 16.11
C VAL A 166 -1.51 37.28 17.44
N LEU A 167 -0.83 36.30 17.98
CA LEU A 167 -0.05 36.41 19.20
C LEU A 167 1.11 37.40 19.07
N ILE A 168 1.86 37.34 17.98
CA ILE A 168 2.95 38.28 17.70
C ILE A 168 2.40 39.71 17.60
N GLU A 169 1.29 39.92 16.91
CA GLU A 169 0.66 41.22 16.79
C GLU A 169 0.21 41.75 18.17
N ARG A 170 -0.41 40.92 18.99
CA ARG A 170 -0.83 41.26 20.35
C ARG A 170 0.36 41.64 21.24
N VAL A 171 1.42 40.82 21.22
CA VAL A 171 2.65 41.14 22.03
C VAL A 171 3.29 42.42 21.52
N THR A 172 3.34 42.67 20.22
CA THR A 172 3.87 43.90 19.65
C THR A 172 3.07 45.14 20.11
N HIS A 173 1.74 45.05 20.09
CA HIS A 173 0.89 46.15 20.49
C HIS A 173 0.88 46.42 22.01
N VAL A 174 0.85 45.36 22.81
CA VAL A 174 0.68 45.48 24.28
C VAL A 174 2.01 45.71 24.99
N VAL A 175 3.12 45.17 24.49
CA VAL A 175 4.43 45.21 25.17
C VAL A 175 5.43 46.08 24.41
N ILE A 176 5.66 45.83 23.15
CA ILE A 176 6.78 46.44 22.41
C ILE A 176 6.56 47.91 22.13
N ARG A 177 5.37 48.30 21.72
CA ARG A 177 5.05 49.72 21.40
C ARG A 177 5.15 50.62 22.64
N PRO A 178 4.50 50.31 23.78
CA PRO A 178 4.63 51.11 24.98
C PRO A 178 6.09 51.25 25.49
N VAL A 179 6.84 50.16 25.50
CA VAL A 179 8.26 50.17 25.92
C VAL A 179 9.08 51.09 24.97
N LYS A 180 8.86 51.03 23.69
CA LYS A 180 9.54 51.89 22.71
C LYS A 180 9.17 53.38 22.90
N GLU A 181 7.90 53.69 23.22
CA GLU A 181 7.45 55.04 23.53
C GLU A 181 8.12 55.57 24.84
N MET A 182 8.19 54.71 25.88
CA MET A 182 8.91 55.08 27.13
C MET A 182 10.36 55.40 26.84
N THR A 183 11.06 54.58 26.10
CA THR A 183 12.47 54.81 25.73
C THR A 183 12.64 56.13 25.02
N ARG A 184 11.70 56.50 24.10
CA ARG A 184 11.73 57.77 23.40
C ARG A 184 11.54 58.98 24.33
N VAL A 185 10.57 58.88 25.26
CA VAL A 185 10.32 59.96 26.25
C VAL A 185 11.55 60.15 27.16
N ILE A 186 12.12 59.08 27.67
CA ILE A 186 13.32 59.15 28.53
C ILE A 186 14.49 59.78 27.75
N THR A 187 14.69 59.41 26.48
CA THR A 187 15.76 59.98 25.66
C THR A 187 15.54 61.49 25.38
N SER A 188 14.31 61.90 25.15
CA SER A 188 13.97 63.30 24.95
C SER A 188 14.18 64.12 26.24
N MET A 189 13.80 63.58 27.40
CA MET A 189 14.09 64.22 28.70
C MET A 189 15.59 64.33 28.97
N ALA A 190 16.37 63.32 28.62
CA ALA A 190 17.83 63.35 28.76
C ALA A 190 18.50 64.39 27.85
N SER A 191 17.85 64.77 26.75
CA SER A 191 18.30 65.87 25.83
C SER A 191 17.80 67.26 26.25
N GLY A 192 17.08 67.40 27.37
CA GLY A 192 16.58 68.67 27.90
C GLY A 192 15.18 69.09 27.49
N ASP A 193 14.47 68.22 26.79
CA ASP A 193 13.06 68.46 26.41
C ASP A 193 12.12 67.80 27.42
N PHE A 194 11.59 68.59 28.32
CA PHE A 194 10.63 68.18 29.36
C PHE A 194 9.18 68.43 28.96
N THR A 195 8.92 68.76 27.72
CA THR A 195 7.55 69.01 27.22
C THR A 195 6.86 67.73 26.72
N VAL A 196 7.59 66.64 26.64
CA VAL A 196 7.11 65.36 26.13
C VAL A 196 6.30 64.62 27.18
N SER A 197 5.04 64.34 26.93
CA SER A 197 4.21 63.50 27.83
C SER A 197 3.78 62.19 27.13
N MET A 198 3.66 61.14 27.93
CA MET A 198 3.24 59.81 27.45
C MET A 198 1.77 59.56 27.82
N LYS A 199 0.94 59.21 26.83
CA LYS A 199 -0.43 58.73 27.06
C LYS A 199 -0.44 57.23 27.30
N VAL A 200 -0.35 56.84 28.55
CA VAL A 200 -0.39 55.42 28.92
C VAL A 200 -1.81 54.97 29.17
N LYS A 201 -2.21 53.91 28.47
CA LYS A 201 -3.49 53.20 28.67
C LYS A 201 -3.21 51.82 29.28
N GLY A 202 -3.81 51.53 30.43
CA GLY A 202 -3.72 50.26 31.12
C GLY A 202 -3.56 50.38 32.63
N ASN A 203 -3.52 49.27 33.34
CA ASN A 203 -3.31 49.16 34.77
C ASN A 203 -2.18 48.18 35.12
N ASP A 204 -1.31 47.87 34.17
CA ASP A 204 -0.14 47.04 34.34
C ASP A 204 1.10 47.83 34.80
N GLU A 205 2.18 47.16 35.09
CA GLU A 205 3.42 47.76 35.58
C GLU A 205 3.99 48.78 34.57
N ILE A 206 3.76 48.57 33.27
CA ILE A 206 4.17 49.49 32.21
C ILE A 206 3.37 50.79 32.30
N ALA A 207 2.08 50.67 32.61
CA ALA A 207 1.21 51.83 32.80
C ALA A 207 1.56 52.64 34.08
N VAL A 208 1.98 51.95 35.12
CA VAL A 208 2.45 52.59 36.37
C VAL A 208 3.75 53.38 36.13
N MET A 209 4.71 52.80 35.42
CA MET A 209 5.97 53.48 35.07
C MET A 209 5.77 54.70 34.19
N GLY A 210 4.76 54.69 33.30
CA GLY A 210 4.45 55.83 32.43
C GLY A 210 3.69 56.96 33.10
N ARG A 211 3.17 56.79 34.32
CA ARG A 211 2.45 57.82 35.11
C ARG A 211 3.33 58.43 36.23
N SER A 212 4.47 57.85 36.49
CA SER A 212 5.48 58.34 37.47
C SER A 212 6.40 59.37 36.82
#